data_f0434684e0509a7e0a22e4ef3d250815
#
_entry.id   f0434684e0509a7e0a22e4ef3d250815
#
_cell.length_a   1.000
_cell.length_b   1.000
_cell.length_c   1.000
_cell.angle_alpha   90.00
_cell.angle_beta   90.00
_cell.angle_gamma   90.00
#
_symmetry.space_group_name_H-M   'P 1'
#
loop_
_entity.id
_entity.type
_entity.pdbx_description
1 polymer ?
#
loop_
_entity_poly.entity_id
_entity_poly.type
_entity_poly.pdbx_seq_one_letter_code
_entity_poly.pdbx_strand_id
1 'polypeptide(L)'
;MQRWTSPLLLAAVVFLSWPNSSPAPIVFRPGEGWSYESLGGVGSWRRATAKDQLEVGKKAFAAQDWKTAFKAARRTVAEWPLSDLAPEAQLLLAQAFEKRGDDQKAFAEYQDLLRLYPQNVDFEGVQTRQFAIATRYLNGQRFKLWGRIPLYRSMKKTSAMFQDIVSSGPFSSVAPKAQMNI
;
A
#
# COMPACT_ATOMS: atom_id res chain seq x y z
N MET A 1 -7.18 53.75 -46.70
CA MET A 1 -7.05 52.29 -46.96
C MET A 1 -7.08 51.56 -45.62
N GLN A 2 -8.25 51.13 -45.18
CA GLN A 2 -8.45 50.43 -43.90
C GLN A 2 -8.33 48.91 -44.15
N ARG A 3 -7.28 48.30 -43.63
CA ARG A 3 -7.09 46.84 -43.72
C ARG A 3 -7.89 46.16 -42.59
N TRP A 4 -9.01 45.59 -42.89
CA TRP A 4 -9.78 44.74 -42.00
C TRP A 4 -9.06 43.37 -41.91
N THR A 5 -8.35 43.17 -40.82
CA THR A 5 -7.89 41.81 -40.45
C THR A 5 -9.02 41.11 -39.78
N SER A 6 -9.60 40.13 -40.49
CA SER A 6 -10.75 39.35 -40.06
C SER A 6 -10.49 38.64 -38.74
N PRO A 7 -11.34 38.80 -37.72
CA PRO A 7 -11.16 38.14 -36.40
C PRO A 7 -11.25 36.63 -36.47
N LEU A 8 -11.73 36.09 -37.59
CA LEU A 8 -11.79 34.64 -37.88
C LEU A 8 -10.40 33.98 -38.01
N LEU A 9 -9.37 34.70 -38.46
CA LEU A 9 -8.01 34.15 -38.58
C LEU A 9 -7.34 34.00 -37.20
N LEU A 10 -7.63 34.88 -36.25
CA LEU A 10 -7.12 34.81 -34.87
C LEU A 10 -7.77 33.64 -34.07
N ALA A 11 -9.05 33.37 -34.33
CA ALA A 11 -9.74 32.24 -33.70
C ALA A 11 -9.21 30.87 -34.17
N ALA A 12 -8.83 30.77 -35.46
CA ALA A 12 -8.28 29.53 -36.02
C ALA A 12 -6.88 29.19 -35.47
N VAL A 13 -6.05 30.18 -35.11
CA VAL A 13 -4.72 29.96 -34.54
C VAL A 13 -4.79 29.48 -33.11
N VAL A 14 -5.79 29.93 -32.33
CA VAL A 14 -5.98 29.50 -30.93
C VAL A 14 -6.44 28.04 -30.84
N PHE A 15 -7.21 27.54 -31.82
CA PHE A 15 -7.63 26.13 -31.85
C PHE A 15 -6.53 25.14 -32.27
N LEU A 16 -5.47 25.58 -32.93
CA LEU A 16 -4.35 24.75 -33.35
C LEU A 16 -3.26 24.61 -32.28
N SER A 17 -3.33 25.38 -31.19
CA SER A 17 -2.33 25.37 -30.11
C SER A 17 -2.78 24.65 -28.85
N TRP A 18 -3.91 23.92 -28.84
CA TRP A 18 -4.19 23.01 -27.75
C TRP A 18 -3.18 21.84 -27.78
N PRO A 19 -2.41 21.65 -26.71
CA PRO A 19 -1.52 20.51 -26.66
C PRO A 19 -2.38 19.25 -26.74
N ASN A 20 -2.18 18.49 -27.81
CA ASN A 20 -2.70 17.13 -27.89
C ASN A 20 -2.06 16.35 -26.74
N SER A 21 -2.75 16.29 -25.61
CA SER A 21 -2.41 15.34 -24.56
C SER A 21 -2.64 13.95 -25.15
N SER A 22 -1.57 13.36 -25.69
CA SER A 22 -1.60 11.96 -26.07
C SER A 22 -1.98 11.15 -24.83
N PRO A 23 -3.05 10.32 -24.90
CA PRO A 23 -3.34 9.44 -23.77
C PRO A 23 -2.11 8.57 -23.52
N ALA A 24 -1.66 8.52 -22.29
CA ALA A 24 -0.51 7.69 -21.93
C ALA A 24 -0.80 6.24 -22.32
N PRO A 25 0.15 5.52 -22.93
CA PRO A 25 -0.09 4.17 -23.40
C PRO A 25 -0.33 3.21 -22.23
N ILE A 26 -1.28 2.32 -22.40
CA ILE A 26 -1.43 1.15 -21.54
C ILE A 26 -0.35 0.15 -21.99
N VAL A 27 0.54 -0.23 -21.11
CA VAL A 27 1.66 -1.13 -21.38
C VAL A 27 1.46 -2.43 -20.61
N PHE A 28 1.59 -3.56 -21.33
CA PHE A 28 1.66 -4.89 -20.68
C PHE A 28 3.11 -5.24 -20.39
N ARG A 29 3.42 -5.59 -19.13
CA ARG A 29 4.73 -6.11 -18.73
C ARG A 29 4.56 -7.50 -18.13
N PRO A 30 5.31 -8.50 -18.61
CA PRO A 30 5.33 -9.82 -17.98
C PRO A 30 5.72 -9.70 -16.50
N GLY A 31 4.94 -10.33 -15.60
CA GLY A 31 5.15 -10.24 -14.14
C GLY A 31 4.60 -8.98 -13.46
N GLU A 32 4.20 -7.96 -14.22
CA GLU A 32 3.59 -6.73 -13.69
C GLU A 32 2.14 -6.54 -14.15
N GLY A 33 1.73 -7.25 -15.24
CA GLY A 33 0.42 -7.12 -15.84
C GLY A 33 0.25 -5.83 -16.65
N TRP A 34 -1.00 -5.40 -16.82
CA TRP A 34 -1.34 -4.15 -17.50
C TRP A 34 -1.14 -2.96 -16.59
N SER A 35 -0.36 -1.98 -17.04
CA SER A 35 -0.12 -0.73 -16.31
C SER A 35 -0.34 0.49 -17.20
N TYR A 36 -0.82 1.57 -16.59
CA TYR A 36 -0.95 2.87 -17.23
C TYR A 36 0.35 3.66 -17.02
N GLU A 37 1.06 3.92 -18.11
CA GLU A 37 2.31 4.68 -18.05
C GLU A 37 2.01 6.18 -18.02
N SER A 38 2.05 6.79 -16.84
CA SER A 38 1.95 8.24 -16.73
C SER A 38 3.26 8.89 -17.19
N LEU A 39 3.18 9.73 -18.23
CA LEU A 39 4.29 10.51 -18.78
C LEU A 39 4.79 11.62 -17.84
N GLY A 40 5.09 11.31 -16.61
CA GLY A 40 5.58 12.29 -15.67
C GLY A 40 6.07 11.66 -14.40
N GLY A 41 7.36 11.42 -14.30
CA GLY A 41 8.04 11.10 -13.06
C GLY A 41 7.91 12.27 -12.07
N VAL A 42 6.79 12.35 -11.36
CA VAL A 42 6.53 13.46 -10.48
C VAL A 42 6.97 13.11 -9.07
N GLY A 43 8.12 13.60 -8.69
CA GLY A 43 8.67 13.50 -7.34
C GLY A 43 9.79 12.48 -7.22
N SER A 44 10.72 12.74 -6.33
CA SER A 44 11.95 11.95 -6.11
C SER A 44 11.72 10.49 -5.69
N TRP A 45 10.52 10.14 -5.25
CA TRP A 45 10.16 8.80 -4.77
C TRP A 45 9.20 8.04 -5.71
N ARG A 46 8.64 8.65 -6.76
CA ARG A 46 7.73 8.00 -7.71
C ARG A 46 8.50 7.40 -8.88
N ARG A 47 8.09 6.22 -9.31
CA ARG A 47 8.67 5.49 -10.45
C ARG A 47 7.57 5.03 -11.40
N ALA A 48 7.94 4.72 -12.62
CA ALA A 48 7.01 4.30 -13.67
C ALA A 48 6.70 2.80 -13.64
N THR A 49 7.58 1.97 -13.02
CA THR A 49 7.40 0.51 -12.96
C THR A 49 7.18 0.04 -11.52
N ALA A 50 6.48 -1.08 -11.34
CA ALA A 50 6.28 -1.71 -10.05
C ALA A 50 7.63 -2.05 -9.39
N LYS A 51 8.57 -2.59 -10.18
CA LYS A 51 9.90 -2.97 -9.71
C LYS A 51 10.67 -1.78 -9.14
N ASP A 52 10.80 -0.71 -9.92
CA ASP A 52 11.54 0.48 -9.49
C ASP A 52 10.84 1.17 -8.31
N GLN A 53 9.50 1.15 -8.29
CA GLN A 53 8.71 1.73 -7.20
C GLN A 53 8.91 0.95 -5.91
N LEU A 54 8.92 -0.38 -5.97
CA LEU A 54 9.19 -1.24 -4.82
C LEU A 54 10.63 -1.06 -4.31
N GLU A 55 11.61 -0.95 -5.21
CA GLU A 55 13.01 -0.70 -4.84
C GLU A 55 13.20 0.63 -4.09
N VAL A 56 12.48 1.69 -4.48
CA VAL A 56 12.43 2.94 -3.69
C VAL A 56 11.90 2.68 -2.29
N GLY A 57 10.83 1.87 -2.17
CA GLY A 57 10.27 1.48 -0.88
C GLY A 57 11.25 0.71 0.00
N LYS A 58 11.93 -0.30 -0.56
CA LYS A 58 12.95 -1.10 0.13
C LYS A 58 14.13 -0.28 0.60
N LYS A 59 14.67 0.59 -0.27
CA LYS A 59 15.78 1.50 0.08
C LYS A 59 15.38 2.47 1.20
N ALA A 60 14.19 3.06 1.10
CA ALA A 60 13.69 3.95 2.13
C ALA A 60 13.49 3.21 3.47
N PHE A 61 12.98 1.95 3.42
CA PHE A 61 12.81 1.13 4.60
C PHE A 61 14.15 0.80 5.27
N ALA A 62 15.16 0.42 4.50
CA ALA A 62 16.52 0.17 4.99
C ALA A 62 17.15 1.44 5.61
N ALA A 63 16.86 2.61 5.04
CA ALA A 63 17.29 3.92 5.54
C ALA A 63 16.44 4.42 6.73
N GLN A 64 15.48 3.63 7.23
CA GLN A 64 14.53 3.98 8.28
C GLN A 64 13.62 5.19 7.95
N ASP A 65 13.53 5.59 6.68
CA ASP A 65 12.54 6.55 6.21
C ASP A 65 11.17 5.84 6.00
N TRP A 66 10.52 5.58 7.12
CA TRP A 66 9.23 4.89 7.14
C TRP A 66 8.14 5.63 6.36
N LYS A 67 8.26 6.95 6.24
CA LYS A 67 7.28 7.76 5.52
C LYS A 67 7.38 7.54 4.01
N THR A 68 8.58 7.53 3.46
CA THR A 68 8.82 7.26 2.03
C THR A 68 8.58 5.79 1.72
N ALA A 69 9.04 4.86 2.58
CA ALA A 69 8.78 3.43 2.45
C ALA A 69 7.27 3.13 2.35
N PHE A 70 6.48 3.68 3.28
CA PHE A 70 5.03 3.59 3.27
C PHE A 70 4.40 4.11 1.96
N LYS A 71 4.81 5.33 1.52
CA LYS A 71 4.26 5.93 0.29
C LYS A 71 4.58 5.10 -0.95
N ALA A 72 5.81 4.62 -1.04
CA ALA A 72 6.28 3.83 -2.18
C ALA A 72 5.56 2.47 -2.22
N ALA A 73 5.52 1.74 -1.11
CA ALA A 73 4.86 0.45 -1.01
C ALA A 73 3.35 0.55 -1.30
N ARG A 74 2.66 1.53 -0.69
CA ARG A 74 1.25 1.79 -0.94
C ARG A 74 0.95 2.08 -2.40
N ARG A 75 1.83 2.85 -3.07
CA ARG A 75 1.68 3.13 -4.49
C ARG A 75 1.85 1.86 -5.32
N THR A 76 2.84 1.01 -5.01
CA THR A 76 3.04 -0.24 -5.73
C THR A 76 1.79 -1.11 -5.66
N VAL A 77 1.21 -1.30 -4.47
CA VAL A 77 -0.01 -2.09 -4.30
C VAL A 77 -1.21 -1.48 -5.04
N ALA A 78 -1.35 -0.15 -5.01
CA ALA A 78 -2.50 0.53 -5.60
C ALA A 78 -2.45 0.57 -7.14
N GLU A 79 -1.27 0.80 -7.73
CA GLU A 79 -1.14 0.95 -9.18
C GLU A 79 -0.88 -0.38 -9.90
N TRP A 80 -0.27 -1.35 -9.21
CA TRP A 80 0.06 -2.67 -9.78
C TRP A 80 -0.40 -3.85 -8.88
N PRO A 81 -1.71 -3.95 -8.56
CA PRO A 81 -2.22 -4.97 -7.62
C PRO A 81 -2.09 -6.41 -8.15
N LEU A 82 -1.98 -6.58 -9.46
CA LEU A 82 -1.83 -7.89 -10.13
C LEU A 82 -0.38 -8.22 -10.48
N SER A 83 0.57 -7.40 -10.06
CA SER A 83 2.00 -7.67 -10.26
C SER A 83 2.48 -8.75 -9.32
N ASP A 84 3.43 -9.57 -9.77
CA ASP A 84 4.13 -10.55 -8.93
C ASP A 84 4.88 -9.89 -7.76
N LEU A 85 5.09 -8.57 -7.83
CA LEU A 85 5.72 -7.76 -6.79
C LEU A 85 4.72 -7.18 -5.78
N ALA A 86 3.42 -7.28 -6.05
CA ALA A 86 2.38 -6.75 -5.17
C ALA A 86 2.39 -7.40 -3.76
N PRO A 87 2.58 -8.73 -3.60
CA PRO A 87 2.68 -9.35 -2.27
C PRO A 87 3.83 -8.78 -1.44
N GLU A 88 5.00 -8.60 -2.05
CA GLU A 88 6.16 -8.04 -1.37
C GLU A 88 5.94 -6.55 -1.00
N ALA A 89 5.30 -5.79 -1.89
CA ALA A 89 4.93 -4.41 -1.61
C ALA A 89 3.91 -4.31 -0.47
N GLN A 90 2.92 -5.22 -0.43
CA GLN A 90 1.93 -5.30 0.65
C GLN A 90 2.58 -5.64 1.99
N LEU A 91 3.54 -6.58 1.99
CA LEU A 91 4.32 -6.91 3.17
C LEU A 91 5.13 -5.69 3.67
N LEU A 92 5.81 -4.99 2.76
CA LEU A 92 6.57 -3.80 3.07
C LEU A 92 5.67 -2.68 3.64
N LEU A 93 4.46 -2.54 3.09
CA LEU A 93 3.45 -1.59 3.57
C LEU A 93 3.05 -1.89 5.02
N ALA A 94 2.72 -3.16 5.32
CA ALA A 94 2.38 -3.61 6.66
C ALA A 94 3.52 -3.34 7.65
N GLN A 95 4.75 -3.71 7.28
CA GLN A 95 5.95 -3.47 8.10
C GLN A 95 6.21 -1.98 8.31
N ALA A 96 6.00 -1.14 7.31
CA ALA A 96 6.17 0.31 7.43
C ALA A 96 5.15 0.91 8.43
N PHE A 97 3.92 0.42 8.44
CA PHE A 97 2.94 0.80 9.47
C PHE A 97 3.37 0.35 10.86
N GLU A 98 3.86 -0.89 11.01
CA GLU A 98 4.35 -1.42 12.29
C GLU A 98 5.51 -0.57 12.83
N LYS A 99 6.51 -0.23 11.99
CA LYS A 99 7.64 0.62 12.37
C LYS A 99 7.23 2.05 12.75
N ARG A 100 6.11 2.53 12.23
CA ARG A 100 5.51 3.82 12.61
C ARG A 100 4.64 3.75 13.87
N GLY A 101 4.49 2.56 14.47
CA GLY A 101 3.60 2.32 15.61
C GLY A 101 2.11 2.41 15.27
N ASP A 102 1.75 2.22 14.00
CA ASP A 102 0.36 2.16 13.52
C ASP A 102 -0.12 0.70 13.46
N ASP A 103 0.00 -0.01 14.59
CA ASP A 103 -0.22 -1.46 14.69
C ASP A 103 -1.60 -1.93 14.21
N GLN A 104 -2.66 -1.12 14.39
CA GLN A 104 -3.98 -1.46 13.86
C GLN A 104 -3.99 -1.56 12.33
N LYS A 105 -3.31 -0.61 11.66
CA LYS A 105 -3.21 -0.62 10.21
C LYS A 105 -2.27 -1.72 9.75
N ALA A 106 -1.14 -1.91 10.46
CA ALA A 106 -0.23 -3.01 10.15
C ALA A 106 -0.96 -4.35 10.19
N PHE A 107 -1.78 -4.59 11.23
CA PHE A 107 -2.57 -5.81 11.35
C PHE A 107 -3.53 -6.01 10.18
N ALA A 108 -4.24 -4.95 9.77
CA ALA A 108 -5.15 -5.00 8.63
C ALA A 108 -4.43 -5.28 7.31
N GLU A 109 -3.27 -4.63 7.08
CA GLU A 109 -2.47 -4.87 5.88
C GLU A 109 -1.88 -6.29 5.83
N TYR A 110 -1.53 -6.88 6.98
CA TYR A 110 -1.14 -8.28 7.07
C TYR A 110 -2.32 -9.23 6.78
N GLN A 111 -3.55 -8.90 7.22
CA GLN A 111 -4.73 -9.68 6.85
C GLN A 111 -5.02 -9.60 5.35
N ASP A 112 -4.96 -8.41 4.77
CA ASP A 112 -5.13 -8.23 3.33
C ASP A 112 -4.06 -8.98 2.53
N LEU A 113 -2.81 -9.02 3.01
CA LEU A 113 -1.74 -9.79 2.41
C LEU A 113 -2.08 -11.30 2.34
N LEU A 114 -2.51 -11.88 3.46
CA LEU A 114 -2.88 -13.29 3.51
C LEU A 114 -4.13 -13.61 2.68
N ARG A 115 -5.07 -12.68 2.61
CA ARG A 115 -6.32 -12.84 1.86
C ARG A 115 -6.14 -12.71 0.36
N LEU A 116 -5.34 -11.73 -0.08
CA LEU A 116 -5.18 -11.38 -1.50
C LEU A 116 -4.09 -12.21 -2.19
N TYR A 117 -3.05 -12.60 -1.43
CA TYR A 117 -1.85 -13.24 -1.98
C TYR A 117 -1.44 -14.51 -1.21
N PRO A 118 -2.34 -15.46 -0.93
CA PRO A 118 -2.07 -16.59 -0.04
C PRO A 118 -0.94 -17.52 -0.51
N GLN A 119 -0.69 -17.55 -1.83
CA GLN A 119 0.31 -18.44 -2.44
C GLN A 119 1.74 -17.85 -2.47
N ASN A 120 1.87 -16.54 -2.25
CA ASN A 120 3.09 -15.79 -2.55
C ASN A 120 3.75 -15.22 -1.29
N VAL A 121 3.36 -15.70 -0.10
CA VAL A 121 3.82 -15.12 1.17
C VAL A 121 4.22 -16.19 2.18
N ASP A 122 5.14 -15.85 3.06
CA ASP A 122 5.40 -16.63 4.27
C ASP A 122 4.23 -16.47 5.25
N PHE A 123 3.26 -17.39 5.12
CA PHE A 123 2.03 -17.38 5.90
C PHE A 123 2.30 -17.40 7.41
N GLU A 124 3.17 -18.29 7.87
CA GLU A 124 3.51 -18.45 9.28
C GLU A 124 4.22 -17.20 9.85
N GLY A 125 5.15 -16.65 9.08
CA GLY A 125 5.83 -15.41 9.46
C GLY A 125 4.87 -14.23 9.60
N VAL A 126 3.91 -14.10 8.67
CA VAL A 126 2.89 -13.05 8.73
C VAL A 126 1.97 -13.25 9.94
N GLN A 127 1.48 -14.45 10.18
CA GLN A 127 0.64 -14.74 11.34
C GLN A 127 1.35 -14.53 12.66
N THR A 128 2.64 -14.85 12.73
CA THR A 128 3.47 -14.57 13.92
C THR A 128 3.54 -13.05 14.20
N ARG A 129 3.66 -12.23 13.16
CA ARG A 129 3.62 -10.77 13.30
C ARG A 129 2.25 -10.26 13.77
N GLN A 130 1.17 -10.80 13.20
CA GLN A 130 -0.19 -10.47 13.65
C GLN A 130 -0.41 -10.84 15.12
N PHE A 131 0.05 -12.04 15.51
CA PHE A 131 -0.03 -12.47 16.91
C PHE A 131 0.77 -11.55 17.85
N ALA A 132 1.97 -11.14 17.45
CA ALA A 132 2.77 -10.19 18.22
C ALA A 132 2.06 -8.83 18.39
N ILE A 133 1.40 -8.35 17.34
CA ILE A 133 0.58 -7.11 17.40
C ILE A 133 -0.58 -7.29 18.38
N ALA A 134 -1.38 -8.36 18.25
CA ALA A 134 -2.51 -8.63 19.13
C ALA A 134 -2.05 -8.75 20.62
N THR A 135 -0.91 -9.39 20.84
CA THR A 135 -0.30 -9.53 22.18
C THR A 135 0.11 -8.16 22.76
N ARG A 136 0.61 -7.23 21.97
CA ARG A 136 0.88 -5.85 22.43
C ARG A 136 -0.41 -5.17 22.94
N TYR A 137 -1.54 -5.35 22.26
CA TYR A 137 -2.83 -4.82 22.71
C TYR A 137 -3.34 -5.53 23.98
N LEU A 138 -3.16 -6.84 24.06
CA LEU A 138 -3.48 -7.60 25.27
C LEU A 138 -2.68 -7.08 26.48
N ASN A 139 -1.39 -6.80 26.29
CA ASN A 139 -0.49 -6.26 27.31
C ASN A 139 -0.70 -4.76 27.59
N GLY A 140 -1.75 -4.16 27.05
CA GLY A 140 -2.19 -2.83 27.43
C GLY A 140 -1.87 -1.71 26.48
N GLN A 141 -1.38 -2.00 25.28
CA GLN A 141 -1.30 -0.99 24.22
C GLN A 141 -2.70 -0.41 23.95
N ARG A 142 -2.75 0.91 23.74
CA ARG A 142 -4.01 1.60 23.47
C ARG A 142 -4.33 1.67 21.99
N PHE A 143 -5.60 1.47 21.66
CA PHE A 143 -6.09 1.74 20.31
C PHE A 143 -6.09 3.24 20.03
N LYS A 144 -5.68 3.60 18.83
CA LYS A 144 -5.61 5.00 18.41
C LYS A 144 -6.95 5.45 17.81
N LEU A 145 -7.45 6.61 18.26
CA LEU A 145 -8.55 7.29 17.62
C LEU A 145 -8.00 8.04 16.40
N TRP A 146 -8.64 7.88 15.23
CA TRP A 146 -8.21 8.43 13.93
C TRP A 146 -6.75 8.11 13.56
N GLY A 147 -6.20 7.03 14.12
CA GLY A 147 -4.83 6.60 13.85
C GLY A 147 -3.73 7.49 14.47
N ARG A 148 -4.08 8.44 15.35
CA ARG A 148 -3.13 9.40 15.95
C ARG A 148 -3.11 9.39 17.46
N ILE A 149 -4.28 9.46 18.10
CA ILE A 149 -4.39 9.67 19.55
C ILE A 149 -4.61 8.31 20.24
N PRO A 150 -3.67 7.82 21.07
CA PRO A 150 -3.86 6.59 21.85
C PRO A 150 -4.88 6.86 22.95
N LEU A 151 -6.12 6.40 22.75
CA LEU A 151 -7.23 6.82 23.62
C LEU A 151 -7.68 5.73 24.60
N TYR A 152 -7.92 4.50 24.14
CA TYR A 152 -8.62 3.50 24.93
C TYR A 152 -8.05 2.09 24.79
N ARG A 153 -8.29 1.27 25.78
CA ARG A 153 -8.09 -0.18 25.72
C ARG A 153 -9.42 -0.83 25.36
N SER A 154 -9.39 -1.89 24.57
CA SER A 154 -10.59 -2.63 24.21
C SER A 154 -10.30 -4.11 24.12
N MET A 155 -10.71 -4.84 25.14
CA MET A 155 -10.60 -6.31 25.14
C MET A 155 -11.40 -6.92 23.99
N LYS A 156 -12.59 -6.37 23.68
CA LYS A 156 -13.39 -6.80 22.53
C LYS A 156 -12.63 -6.72 21.21
N LYS A 157 -11.91 -5.63 20.95
CA LYS A 157 -11.09 -5.50 19.72
C LYS A 157 -9.88 -6.41 19.75
N THR A 158 -9.24 -6.57 20.90
CA THR A 158 -8.10 -7.47 21.06
C THR A 158 -8.51 -8.92 20.86
N SER A 159 -9.62 -9.36 21.46
CA SER A 159 -10.20 -10.70 21.24
C SER A 159 -10.55 -10.91 19.76
N ALA A 160 -11.15 -9.91 19.08
CA ALA A 160 -11.43 -10.00 17.66
C ALA A 160 -10.15 -10.19 16.81
N MET A 161 -9.04 -9.54 17.16
CA MET A 161 -7.76 -9.77 16.47
C MET A 161 -7.26 -11.22 16.64
N PHE A 162 -7.40 -11.81 17.79
CA PHE A 162 -7.06 -13.24 17.99
C PHE A 162 -8.02 -14.16 17.23
N GLN A 163 -9.31 -13.85 17.19
CA GLN A 163 -10.30 -14.57 16.36
C GLN A 163 -9.93 -14.52 14.88
N ASP A 164 -9.53 -13.35 14.38
CA ASP A 164 -9.10 -13.17 12.99
C ASP A 164 -7.87 -14.03 12.66
N ILE A 165 -6.90 -14.13 13.58
CA ILE A 165 -5.72 -15.00 13.42
C ILE A 165 -6.15 -16.47 13.32
N VAL A 166 -6.99 -16.94 14.24
CA VAL A 166 -7.47 -18.34 14.26
C VAL A 166 -8.30 -18.66 13.01
N SER A 167 -9.19 -17.75 12.60
CA SER A 167 -10.06 -17.97 11.44
C SER A 167 -9.28 -17.97 10.12
N SER A 168 -8.25 -17.13 9.97
CA SER A 168 -7.42 -17.08 8.77
C SER A 168 -6.44 -18.23 8.68
N GLY A 169 -6.00 -18.80 9.79
CA GLY A 169 -5.03 -19.89 9.82
C GLY A 169 -5.20 -20.83 11.01
N PRO A 170 -6.25 -21.69 11.02
CA PRO A 170 -6.56 -22.55 12.16
C PRO A 170 -5.47 -23.60 12.45
N PHE A 171 -4.63 -23.89 11.47
CA PHE A 171 -3.54 -24.89 11.58
C PHE A 171 -2.16 -24.24 11.74
N SER A 172 -2.09 -22.93 11.88
CA SER A 172 -0.81 -22.25 12.10
C SER A 172 -0.24 -22.52 13.49
N SER A 173 1.06 -22.35 13.62
CA SER A 173 1.79 -22.55 14.90
C SER A 173 1.33 -21.60 16.02
N VAL A 174 0.76 -20.45 15.66
CA VAL A 174 0.25 -19.45 16.62
C VAL A 174 -1.24 -19.61 16.94
N ALA A 175 -2.01 -20.38 16.15
CA ALA A 175 -3.45 -20.56 16.34
C ALA A 175 -3.84 -21.08 17.74
N PRO A 176 -3.18 -22.10 18.32
CA PRO A 176 -3.53 -22.58 19.66
C PRO A 176 -3.34 -21.51 20.73
N LYS A 177 -2.26 -20.71 20.62
CA LYS A 177 -1.98 -19.60 21.55
C LYS A 177 -2.98 -18.45 21.35
N ALA A 178 -3.38 -18.17 20.11
CA ALA A 178 -4.39 -17.18 19.80
C ALA A 178 -5.75 -17.57 20.37
N GLN A 179 -6.12 -18.86 20.24
CA GLN A 179 -7.37 -19.40 20.79
C GLN A 179 -7.46 -19.22 22.31
N MET A 180 -6.36 -19.31 23.04
CA MET A 180 -6.33 -19.12 24.49
C MET A 180 -6.56 -17.64 24.92
N ASN A 181 -6.46 -16.69 23.99
CA ASN A 181 -6.59 -15.25 24.25
C ASN A 181 -7.87 -14.64 23.72
N ILE A 182 -8.83 -15.46 23.28
CA ILE A 182 -10.16 -15.05 22.85
C ILE A 182 -11.09 -14.96 24.06
#